data_aa144d112352c07ea24a61fe73e7c101
#
_entry.id   aa144d112352c07ea24a61fe73e7c101
#
_cell.length_a   1.000
_cell.length_b   1.000
_cell.length_c   1.000
_cell.angle_alpha   90.00
_cell.angle_beta   90.00
_cell.angle_gamma   90.00
#
_symmetry.space_group_name_H-M   'P 1'
#
loop_
_entity.id
_entity.type
_entity.pdbx_description
1 polymer ?
#
loop_
_entity_poly.entity_id
_entity_poly.type
_entity_poly.pdbx_seq_one_letter_code
_entity_poly.pdbx_strand_id
1 'polypeptide(L)'
;MIEFDRRQFEEYARAVFTTDSPSGCTADAIALIKSYVEELGYTTHVHNKGTLEVDVPGLDESKTVATSAHVDTLGMMVRSVKSGGTLALTKVGGPICPTLDGEYCTVLTREGRRYSGTILSLAPAVHVYPDAATMPRDVDHLEVRLDEEVKSAEDVKALGIDNGDFVFIDPKFTMTGSGFLKSRFIDDKASAVLLLLLLRWCSEKKAAFRHPTRIYFVVYEEVGHGASALARDIDEFVTVDMGCVGLDLAGSEYAVSICAKDSGGPYDYELTNRLIALAKKHELPYTVDIFPFYGSD
;
A
#
# COMPACT_ATOMS: atom_id res chain seq x y z
N MET A 1 -25.26 2.04 11.85
CA MET A 1 -23.99 2.57 11.32
C MET A 1 -22.88 1.87 12.09
N ILE A 2 -21.83 1.44 11.43
CA ILE A 2 -20.65 0.87 12.08
C ILE A 2 -19.88 2.05 12.71
N GLU A 3 -19.63 1.98 14.01
CA GLU A 3 -18.81 2.97 14.72
C GLU A 3 -17.44 2.36 14.96
N PHE A 4 -16.41 3.06 14.53
CA PHE A 4 -15.02 2.68 14.78
C PHE A 4 -14.44 3.50 15.94
N ASP A 5 -13.72 2.83 16.83
CA ASP A 5 -12.93 3.51 17.85
C ASP A 5 -11.68 4.12 17.20
N ARG A 6 -11.50 5.43 17.35
CA ARG A 6 -10.34 6.15 16.83
C ARG A 6 -9.02 5.57 17.36
N ARG A 7 -8.97 5.13 18.62
CA ARG A 7 -7.74 4.56 19.20
C ARG A 7 -7.36 3.25 18.53
N GLN A 8 -8.34 2.40 18.24
CA GLN A 8 -8.13 1.15 17.51
C GLN A 8 -7.65 1.42 16.09
N PHE A 9 -8.24 2.42 15.42
CA PHE A 9 -7.77 2.84 14.10
C PHE A 9 -6.31 3.31 14.16
N GLU A 10 -5.95 4.19 15.11
CA GLU A 10 -4.59 4.70 15.25
C GLU A 10 -3.57 3.59 15.57
N GLU A 11 -3.96 2.60 16.38
CA GLU A 11 -3.13 1.43 16.71
C GLU A 11 -2.82 0.59 15.46
N TYR A 12 -3.86 0.15 14.74
CA TYR A 12 -3.69 -0.65 13.52
C TYR A 12 -3.00 0.16 12.42
N ALA A 13 -3.40 1.42 12.23
CA ALA A 13 -2.78 2.27 11.22
C ALA A 13 -1.28 2.45 11.49
N ARG A 14 -0.89 2.76 12.73
CA ARG A 14 0.52 2.90 13.07
C ARG A 14 1.30 1.63 12.75
N ALA A 15 0.82 0.48 13.20
CA ALA A 15 1.50 -0.79 12.98
C ALA A 15 1.61 -1.13 11.49
N VAL A 16 0.51 -1.05 10.73
CA VAL A 16 0.47 -1.41 9.31
C VAL A 16 1.28 -0.43 8.46
N PHE A 17 1.15 0.89 8.70
CA PHE A 17 1.86 1.90 7.90
C PHE A 17 3.36 1.91 8.14
N THR A 18 3.82 1.61 9.36
CA THR A 18 5.26 1.60 9.67
C THR A 18 5.95 0.27 9.40
N THR A 19 5.20 -0.76 8.98
CA THR A 19 5.78 -2.01 8.50
C THR A 19 6.07 -1.88 7.01
N ASP A 20 7.35 -1.99 6.63
CA ASP A 20 7.77 -1.91 5.23
C ASP A 20 7.21 -3.05 4.40
N SER A 21 6.70 -2.75 3.21
CA SER A 21 6.08 -3.76 2.34
C SER A 21 6.12 -3.41 0.85
N PRO A 22 7.24 -2.98 0.26
CA PRO A 22 7.25 -2.79 -1.20
C PRO A 22 6.94 -4.11 -1.90
N SER A 23 6.30 -4.02 -3.09
CA SER A 23 5.94 -5.21 -3.87
C SER A 23 7.11 -6.17 -4.01
N GLY A 24 6.90 -7.44 -3.65
CA GLY A 24 7.95 -8.47 -3.60
C GLY A 24 8.65 -8.61 -2.24
N CYS A 25 8.42 -7.70 -1.27
CA CYS A 25 8.95 -7.79 0.10
C CYS A 25 7.86 -7.49 1.13
N THR A 26 6.79 -8.28 1.13
CA THR A 26 5.54 -8.02 1.88
C THR A 26 5.31 -8.98 3.05
N ALA A 27 6.21 -9.93 3.29
CA ALA A 27 6.01 -11.01 4.26
C ALA A 27 5.73 -10.51 5.68
N ASP A 28 6.44 -9.46 6.13
CA ASP A 28 6.28 -8.91 7.47
C ASP A 28 4.91 -8.23 7.64
N ALA A 29 4.44 -7.48 6.62
CA ALA A 29 3.12 -6.86 6.65
C ALA A 29 1.99 -7.90 6.64
N ILE A 30 2.12 -8.94 5.83
CA ILE A 30 1.16 -10.05 5.80
C ILE A 30 1.16 -10.81 7.14
N ALA A 31 2.33 -11.08 7.72
CA ALA A 31 2.41 -11.74 9.02
C ALA A 31 1.77 -10.90 10.14
N LEU A 32 1.97 -9.58 10.12
CA LEU A 32 1.36 -8.66 11.07
C LEU A 32 -0.18 -8.68 10.95
N ILE A 33 -0.71 -8.50 9.74
CA ILE A 33 -2.16 -8.50 9.49
C ILE A 33 -2.76 -9.86 9.86
N LYS A 34 -2.10 -10.94 9.47
CA LYS A 34 -2.50 -12.31 9.81
C LYS A 34 -2.62 -12.49 11.32
N SER A 35 -1.64 -12.01 12.10
CA SER A 35 -1.70 -12.11 13.56
C SER A 35 -2.93 -11.42 14.15
N TYR A 36 -3.25 -10.20 13.69
CA TYR A 36 -4.45 -9.49 14.13
C TYR A 36 -5.74 -10.22 13.77
N VAL A 37 -5.81 -10.76 12.57
CA VAL A 37 -7.00 -11.48 12.09
C VAL A 37 -7.23 -12.79 12.87
N GLU A 38 -6.15 -13.53 13.14
CA GLU A 38 -6.22 -14.78 13.91
C GLU A 38 -6.56 -14.54 15.39
N GLU A 39 -6.07 -13.45 16.00
CA GLU A 39 -6.48 -13.02 17.35
C GLU A 39 -7.99 -12.72 17.44
N LEU A 40 -8.61 -12.29 16.35
CA LEU A 40 -10.07 -12.08 16.26
C LEU A 40 -10.85 -13.39 16.07
N GLY A 41 -10.18 -14.51 15.88
CA GLY A 41 -10.77 -15.85 15.75
C GLY A 41 -11.13 -16.27 14.32
N TYR A 42 -10.66 -15.55 13.30
CA TYR A 42 -10.90 -15.93 11.91
C TYR A 42 -9.87 -16.92 11.39
N THR A 43 -10.31 -17.78 10.46
CA THR A 43 -9.43 -18.68 9.70
C THR A 43 -8.75 -17.92 8.58
N THR A 44 -7.46 -18.15 8.40
CA THR A 44 -6.65 -17.49 7.40
C THR A 44 -5.92 -18.48 6.51
N HIS A 45 -5.68 -18.09 5.27
CA HIS A 45 -4.83 -18.81 4.33
C HIS A 45 -3.87 -17.83 3.64
N VAL A 46 -2.57 -18.14 3.63
CA VAL A 46 -1.59 -17.37 2.84
C VAL A 46 -1.31 -18.12 1.55
N HIS A 47 -1.66 -17.53 0.43
CA HIS A 47 -1.42 -18.09 -0.89
C HIS A 47 0.07 -18.10 -1.26
N ASN A 48 0.46 -18.93 -2.19
CA ASN A 48 1.87 -19.03 -2.65
C ASN A 48 2.46 -17.70 -3.12
N LYS A 49 1.62 -16.79 -3.58
CA LYS A 49 2.03 -15.45 -4.02
C LYS A 49 2.22 -14.47 -2.84
N GLY A 50 1.73 -14.80 -1.66
CA GLY A 50 1.82 -13.98 -0.46
C GLY A 50 0.51 -13.30 -0.04
N THR A 51 -0.52 -13.28 -0.89
CA THR A 51 -1.85 -12.74 -0.54
C THR A 51 -2.44 -13.51 0.65
N LEU A 52 -2.95 -12.79 1.65
CA LEU A 52 -3.67 -13.34 2.79
C LEU A 52 -5.17 -13.36 2.48
N GLU A 53 -5.77 -14.53 2.56
CA GLU A 53 -7.21 -14.76 2.50
C GLU A 53 -7.77 -14.99 3.89
N VAL A 54 -8.92 -14.40 4.17
CA VAL A 54 -9.67 -14.53 5.42
C VAL A 54 -11.07 -15.03 5.08
N ASP A 55 -11.44 -16.19 5.58
CA ASP A 55 -12.78 -16.73 5.41
C ASP A 55 -13.73 -16.25 6.52
N VAL A 56 -14.79 -15.59 6.13
CA VAL A 56 -15.87 -15.15 7.03
C VAL A 56 -17.15 -15.85 6.65
N PRO A 57 -17.72 -16.69 7.54
CA PRO A 57 -18.95 -17.43 7.27
C PRO A 57 -20.14 -16.48 7.08
N GLY A 58 -21.08 -16.89 6.23
CA GLY A 58 -22.34 -16.18 5.96
C GLY A 58 -23.56 -16.93 6.46
N LEU A 59 -24.72 -16.26 6.44
CA LEU A 59 -26.02 -16.85 6.82
C LEU A 59 -26.72 -17.51 5.63
N ASP A 60 -26.39 -17.15 4.41
CA ASP A 60 -26.99 -17.60 3.16
C ASP A 60 -25.88 -17.99 2.18
N GLU A 61 -25.72 -19.27 1.93
CA GLU A 61 -24.68 -19.85 1.09
C GLU A 61 -24.98 -19.80 -0.43
N SER A 62 -26.02 -19.06 -0.83
CA SER A 62 -26.44 -18.99 -2.23
C SER A 62 -25.43 -18.35 -3.18
N LYS A 63 -24.46 -17.58 -2.63
CA LYS A 63 -23.34 -16.98 -3.37
C LYS A 63 -22.17 -16.70 -2.44
N THR A 64 -20.99 -16.56 -3.02
CA THR A 64 -19.76 -16.12 -2.35
C THR A 64 -19.44 -14.68 -2.76
N VAL A 65 -19.23 -13.82 -1.78
CA VAL A 65 -18.80 -12.43 -1.99
C VAL A 65 -17.32 -12.31 -1.61
N ALA A 66 -16.62 -11.41 -2.25
CA ALA A 66 -15.26 -11.10 -1.82
C ALA A 66 -14.98 -9.59 -1.83
N THR A 67 -14.04 -9.20 -1.00
CA THR A 67 -13.48 -7.85 -0.99
C THR A 67 -11.98 -7.91 -0.78
N SER A 68 -11.27 -6.91 -1.31
CA SER A 68 -9.83 -6.80 -1.15
C SER A 68 -9.39 -5.39 -0.79
N ALA A 69 -8.18 -5.33 -0.24
CA ALA A 69 -7.34 -4.16 -0.16
C ALA A 69 -5.90 -4.62 -0.34
N HIS A 70 -5.03 -3.82 -0.97
CA HIS A 70 -3.64 -4.22 -1.09
C HIS A 70 -2.77 -3.67 0.05
N VAL A 71 -1.71 -4.39 0.37
CA VAL A 71 -0.77 -4.05 1.44
C VAL A 71 0.63 -3.79 0.94
N ASP A 72 0.90 -4.15 -0.32
CA ASP A 72 2.16 -3.79 -0.93
C ASP A 72 2.18 -2.31 -1.28
N THR A 73 3.37 -1.78 -1.35
CA THR A 73 3.61 -0.35 -1.55
C THR A 73 4.61 -0.13 -2.68
N LEU A 74 4.63 1.09 -3.17
CA LEU A 74 5.76 1.58 -3.94
C LEU A 74 7.06 1.47 -3.15
N GLY A 75 8.17 1.31 -3.86
CA GLY A 75 9.50 1.22 -3.25
C GLY A 75 10.61 1.39 -4.26
N MET A 76 11.82 1.07 -3.84
CA MET A 76 13.00 1.07 -4.68
C MET A 76 13.85 -0.18 -4.41
N MET A 77 14.77 -0.48 -5.33
CA MET A 77 15.80 -1.50 -5.16
C MET A 77 17.16 -0.95 -5.57
N VAL A 78 18.21 -1.52 -5.01
CA VAL A 78 19.57 -1.27 -5.42
C VAL A 78 19.79 -1.84 -6.83
N ARG A 79 20.02 -0.95 -7.81
CA ARG A 79 20.35 -1.33 -9.17
C ARG A 79 21.83 -1.69 -9.30
N SER A 80 22.68 -0.90 -8.66
CA SER A 80 24.13 -1.14 -8.60
C SER A 80 24.78 -0.34 -7.48
N VAL A 81 25.90 -0.85 -6.98
CA VAL A 81 26.78 -0.14 -6.05
C VAL A 81 27.78 0.68 -6.85
N LYS A 82 27.84 1.98 -6.61
CA LYS A 82 28.76 2.91 -7.29
C LYS A 82 30.15 2.89 -6.66
N SER A 83 31.16 3.23 -7.43
CA SER A 83 32.58 3.22 -6.98
C SER A 83 32.84 4.13 -5.77
N GLY A 84 32.03 5.17 -5.58
CA GLY A 84 32.13 6.09 -4.43
C GLY A 84 31.36 5.65 -3.19
N GLY A 85 30.74 4.46 -3.17
CA GLY A 85 29.99 3.94 -2.02
C GLY A 85 28.53 4.39 -1.95
N THR A 86 28.00 5.04 -2.98
CA THR A 86 26.56 5.32 -3.10
C THR A 86 25.84 4.23 -3.89
N LEU A 87 24.50 4.18 -3.81
CA LEU A 87 23.70 3.17 -4.46
C LEU A 87 22.85 3.77 -5.58
N ALA A 88 22.99 3.28 -6.80
CA ALA A 88 22.06 3.56 -7.88
C ALA A 88 20.75 2.79 -7.66
N LEU A 89 19.63 3.39 -8.04
CA LEU A 89 18.30 2.91 -7.74
C LEU A 89 17.57 2.39 -8.98
N THR A 90 16.60 1.51 -8.76
CA THR A 90 15.52 1.19 -9.69
C THR A 90 14.20 1.18 -8.96
N LYS A 91 13.11 1.44 -9.68
CA LYS A 91 11.77 1.54 -9.09
C LYS A 91 11.16 0.17 -8.82
N VAL A 92 10.33 0.10 -7.77
CA VAL A 92 9.32 -0.92 -7.55
C VAL A 92 7.97 -0.22 -7.62
N GLY A 93 7.13 -0.59 -8.60
CA GLY A 93 5.93 0.17 -8.95
C GLY A 93 6.23 1.52 -9.60
N GLY A 94 5.37 2.50 -9.37
CA GLY A 94 5.40 3.82 -10.01
C GLY A 94 5.74 5.02 -9.10
N PRO A 95 6.76 5.00 -8.20
CA PRO A 95 7.04 6.14 -7.34
C PRO A 95 7.39 7.40 -8.14
N ILE A 96 6.84 8.54 -7.71
CA ILE A 96 7.13 9.85 -8.30
C ILE A 96 8.50 10.33 -7.78
N CYS A 97 9.56 10.06 -8.54
CA CYS A 97 10.93 10.31 -8.14
C CYS A 97 11.22 11.74 -7.63
N PRO A 98 10.65 12.82 -8.20
CA PRO A 98 10.85 14.18 -7.67
C PRO A 98 10.47 14.34 -6.19
N THR A 99 9.59 13.53 -5.66
CA THR A 99 9.17 13.57 -4.24
C THR A 99 10.13 12.83 -3.31
N LEU A 100 11.16 12.19 -3.87
CA LEU A 100 12.10 11.35 -3.13
C LEU A 100 13.43 12.04 -2.80
N ASP A 101 13.74 13.16 -3.45
CA ASP A 101 14.97 13.93 -3.17
C ASP A 101 14.94 14.49 -1.74
N GLY A 102 15.87 14.04 -0.89
CA GLY A 102 15.93 14.36 0.54
C GLY A 102 15.18 13.41 1.47
N GLU A 103 14.56 12.34 0.94
CA GLU A 103 13.81 11.39 1.75
C GLU A 103 14.72 10.35 2.43
N TYR A 104 14.35 10.01 3.66
CA TYR A 104 15.01 8.92 4.38
C TYR A 104 14.57 7.57 3.85
N CYS A 105 15.47 6.62 3.92
CA CYS A 105 15.22 5.25 3.48
C CYS A 105 15.95 4.23 4.33
N THR A 106 15.56 2.97 4.20
CA THR A 106 16.25 1.83 4.80
C THR A 106 16.59 0.82 3.71
N VAL A 107 17.84 0.41 3.62
CA VAL A 107 18.28 -0.67 2.74
C VAL A 107 18.20 -1.99 3.50
N LEU A 108 17.50 -2.97 2.95
CA LEU A 108 17.39 -4.33 3.48
C LEU A 108 18.26 -5.27 2.66
N THR A 109 19.29 -5.86 3.30
CA THR A 109 20.16 -6.86 2.65
C THR A 109 19.48 -8.23 2.57
N ARG A 110 20.00 -9.12 1.70
CA ARG A 110 19.55 -10.52 1.60
C ARG A 110 19.66 -11.30 2.90
N GLU A 111 20.56 -10.89 3.79
CA GLU A 111 20.78 -11.50 5.11
C GLU A 111 19.87 -10.90 6.21
N GLY A 112 18.99 -9.95 5.85
CA GLY A 112 18.07 -9.31 6.77
C GLY A 112 18.66 -8.16 7.59
N ARG A 113 19.89 -7.71 7.28
CA ARG A 113 20.46 -6.51 7.91
C ARG A 113 19.81 -5.25 7.33
N ARG A 114 19.66 -4.23 8.16
CA ARG A 114 19.00 -2.96 7.79
C ARG A 114 19.97 -1.81 8.00
N TYR A 115 20.12 -0.97 6.98
CA TYR A 115 20.97 0.22 7.01
C TYR A 115 20.14 1.44 6.64
N SER A 116 20.24 2.51 7.42
CA SER A 116 19.61 3.77 7.08
C SER A 116 20.41 4.54 6.02
N GLY A 117 19.71 5.40 5.31
CA GLY A 117 20.29 6.27 4.30
C GLY A 117 19.34 7.38 3.88
N THR A 118 19.82 8.20 2.98
CA THR A 118 19.03 9.29 2.39
C THR A 118 19.09 9.17 0.87
N ILE A 119 17.92 9.28 0.23
CA ILE A 119 17.82 9.41 -1.23
C ILE A 119 18.15 10.85 -1.58
N LEU A 120 19.15 11.06 -2.43
CA LEU A 120 19.62 12.39 -2.81
C LEU A 120 19.75 12.49 -4.32
N SER A 121 19.59 13.70 -4.83
CA SER A 121 20.00 14.05 -6.19
C SER A 121 21.50 13.88 -6.36
N LEU A 122 21.97 13.55 -7.57
CA LEU A 122 23.39 13.54 -7.92
C LEU A 122 24.08 14.91 -7.79
N ALA A 123 23.28 15.99 -7.71
CA ALA A 123 23.74 17.35 -7.46
C ALA A 123 23.03 17.97 -6.25
N PRO A 124 23.30 17.49 -5.01
CA PRO A 124 22.49 17.83 -3.84
C PRO A 124 22.75 19.23 -3.25
N ALA A 125 23.77 19.95 -3.70
CA ALA A 125 24.19 21.21 -3.09
C ALA A 125 24.53 22.29 -4.12
N VAL A 126 23.76 23.38 -4.12
CA VAL A 126 23.98 24.54 -5.04
C VAL A 126 25.35 25.21 -4.89
N HIS A 127 26.00 25.06 -3.73
CA HIS A 127 27.33 25.59 -3.48
C HIS A 127 28.45 24.81 -4.18
N VAL A 128 28.15 23.60 -4.68
CA VAL A 128 29.11 22.70 -5.33
C VAL A 128 28.71 22.43 -6.78
N TYR A 129 27.42 22.30 -7.04
CA TYR A 129 26.86 21.92 -8.33
C TYR A 129 26.05 23.07 -8.92
N PRO A 130 26.52 23.70 -10.02
CA PRO A 130 25.81 24.85 -10.63
C PRO A 130 24.40 24.50 -11.13
N ASP A 131 24.17 23.24 -11.46
CA ASP A 131 22.91 22.69 -11.98
C ASP A 131 22.02 22.05 -10.92
N ALA A 132 22.36 22.16 -9.63
CA ALA A 132 21.61 21.53 -8.54
C ALA A 132 20.11 21.85 -8.57
N ALA A 133 19.74 23.08 -8.95
CA ALA A 133 18.33 23.50 -9.02
C ALA A 133 17.59 22.98 -10.27
N THR A 134 18.30 22.61 -11.32
CA THR A 134 17.74 22.23 -12.63
C THR A 134 17.98 20.76 -13.01
N MET A 135 18.79 20.04 -12.24
CA MET A 135 19.03 18.63 -12.47
C MET A 135 17.72 17.85 -12.41
N PRO A 136 17.44 16.97 -13.37
CA PRO A 136 16.27 16.08 -13.30
C PRO A 136 16.22 15.28 -11.99
N ARG A 137 15.02 15.00 -11.48
CA ARG A 137 14.78 14.12 -10.34
C ARG A 137 14.08 12.84 -10.80
N ASP A 138 14.60 12.21 -11.85
CA ASP A 138 14.22 10.85 -12.25
C ASP A 138 15.11 9.82 -11.56
N VAL A 139 14.86 8.54 -11.79
CA VAL A 139 15.54 7.45 -11.12
C VAL A 139 17.05 7.40 -11.43
N ASP A 140 17.46 7.89 -12.60
CA ASP A 140 18.88 7.88 -13.01
C ASP A 140 19.68 9.04 -12.39
N HIS A 141 18.99 10.06 -11.88
CA HIS A 141 19.58 11.22 -11.22
C HIS A 141 19.41 11.22 -9.69
N LEU A 142 18.93 10.10 -9.13
CA LEU A 142 18.85 9.87 -7.69
C LEU A 142 19.78 8.73 -7.26
N GLU A 143 20.29 8.82 -6.05
CA GLU A 143 21.11 7.77 -5.43
C GLU A 143 20.86 7.70 -3.92
N VAL A 144 21.16 6.57 -3.28
CA VAL A 144 21.19 6.47 -1.82
C VAL A 144 22.60 6.75 -1.33
N ARG A 145 22.70 7.68 -0.39
CA ARG A 145 23.83 7.83 0.50
C ARG A 145 23.52 7.12 1.80
N LEU A 146 24.32 6.12 2.14
CA LEU A 146 24.18 5.37 3.40
C LEU A 146 24.68 6.20 4.59
N ASP A 147 24.08 5.98 5.75
CA ASP A 147 24.53 6.58 7.03
C ASP A 147 25.67 5.74 7.66
N GLU A 148 26.58 5.26 6.81
CA GLU A 148 27.73 4.43 7.17
C GLU A 148 29.03 5.05 6.65
N GLU A 149 30.15 4.71 7.28
CA GLU A 149 31.48 5.13 6.83
C GLU A 149 31.96 4.31 5.63
N VAL A 150 31.35 4.52 4.47
CA VAL A 150 31.72 3.88 3.20
C VAL A 150 32.26 4.90 2.22
N LYS A 151 33.31 4.53 1.47
CA LYS A 151 34.00 5.37 0.49
C LYS A 151 34.24 4.66 -0.84
N SER A 152 33.89 3.39 -0.89
CA SER A 152 34.09 2.54 -2.07
C SER A 152 32.96 1.51 -2.21
N ALA A 153 32.91 0.89 -3.38
CA ALA A 153 31.98 -0.24 -3.60
C ALA A 153 32.32 -1.44 -2.72
N GLU A 154 33.61 -1.63 -2.41
CA GLU A 154 34.13 -2.70 -1.55
C GLU A 154 33.60 -2.52 -0.11
N ASP A 155 33.64 -1.29 0.41
CA ASP A 155 33.11 -0.99 1.75
C ASP A 155 31.62 -1.33 1.85
N VAL A 156 30.82 -0.93 0.85
CA VAL A 156 29.38 -1.23 0.78
C VAL A 156 29.14 -2.75 0.71
N LYS A 157 29.88 -3.46 -0.10
CA LYS A 157 29.79 -4.92 -0.18
C LYS A 157 30.19 -5.62 1.12
N ALA A 158 31.12 -5.06 1.87
CA ALA A 158 31.48 -5.57 3.20
C ALA A 158 30.33 -5.45 4.21
N LEU A 159 29.40 -4.51 4.02
CA LEU A 159 28.13 -4.43 4.77
C LEU A 159 27.14 -5.52 4.35
N GLY A 160 27.36 -6.21 3.23
CA GLY A 160 26.47 -7.20 2.63
C GLY A 160 25.39 -6.60 1.75
N ILE A 161 25.54 -5.35 1.36
CA ILE A 161 24.62 -4.69 0.42
C ILE A 161 25.04 -5.02 -1.01
N ASP A 162 24.11 -5.46 -1.84
CA ASP A 162 24.35 -5.78 -3.24
C ASP A 162 23.15 -5.45 -4.13
N ASN A 163 23.30 -5.64 -5.42
CA ASN A 163 22.26 -5.45 -6.42
C ASN A 163 21.03 -6.29 -6.10
N GLY A 164 19.86 -5.68 -6.18
CA GLY A 164 18.58 -6.33 -5.90
C GLY A 164 18.17 -6.32 -4.42
N ASP A 165 18.94 -5.67 -3.54
CA ASP A 165 18.48 -5.37 -2.19
C ASP A 165 17.38 -4.32 -2.21
N PHE A 166 16.40 -4.43 -1.32
CA PHE A 166 15.29 -3.49 -1.25
C PHE A 166 15.71 -2.18 -0.58
N VAL A 167 15.13 -1.09 -1.05
CA VAL A 167 15.24 0.24 -0.45
C VAL A 167 13.85 0.71 -0.08
N PHE A 168 13.55 0.68 1.20
CA PHE A 168 12.30 1.11 1.78
C PHE A 168 12.31 2.63 1.95
N ILE A 169 11.29 3.29 1.44
CA ILE A 169 11.10 4.73 1.59
C ILE A 169 10.37 4.98 2.91
N ASP A 170 10.84 5.91 3.73
CA ASP A 170 10.17 6.26 5.00
C ASP A 170 8.71 6.64 4.74
N PRO A 171 7.73 5.95 5.36
CA PRO A 171 6.31 6.24 5.20
C PRO A 171 5.89 7.59 5.77
N LYS A 172 6.66 8.22 6.65
CA LYS A 172 6.35 9.48 7.33
C LYS A 172 4.97 9.49 8.01
N PHE A 173 4.61 8.36 8.60
CA PHE A 173 3.32 8.20 9.24
C PHE A 173 3.10 9.21 10.37
N THR A 174 2.02 9.97 10.29
CA THR A 174 1.64 10.96 11.30
C THR A 174 0.12 11.02 11.44
N MET A 175 -0.35 11.01 12.69
CA MET A 175 -1.73 11.33 13.06
C MET A 175 -1.75 12.70 13.73
N THR A 176 -2.53 13.63 13.19
CA THR A 176 -2.67 14.96 13.78
C THR A 176 -3.71 14.98 14.89
N GLY A 177 -3.62 15.95 15.81
CA GLY A 177 -4.63 16.14 16.85
C GLY A 177 -6.03 16.43 16.31
N SER A 178 -6.14 17.02 15.12
CA SER A 178 -7.39 17.28 14.39
C SER A 178 -7.97 16.06 13.67
N GLY A 179 -7.24 14.94 13.62
CA GLY A 179 -7.73 13.68 13.04
C GLY A 179 -7.26 13.37 11.63
N PHE A 180 -6.37 14.18 11.06
CA PHE A 180 -5.77 13.84 9.76
C PHE A 180 -4.69 12.77 9.89
N LEU A 181 -4.77 11.76 9.04
CA LEU A 181 -3.68 10.82 8.77
C LEU A 181 -2.86 11.36 7.60
N LYS A 182 -1.55 11.43 7.80
CA LYS A 182 -0.58 11.75 6.75
C LYS A 182 0.45 10.64 6.66
N SER A 183 0.65 10.12 5.47
CA SER A 183 1.66 9.12 5.19
C SER A 183 1.92 9.07 3.69
N ARG A 184 2.99 8.38 3.28
CA ARG A 184 3.15 7.94 1.90
C ARG A 184 2.24 6.73 1.69
N PHE A 185 2.04 5.90 1.71
CA PHE A 185 1.36 4.60 1.45
C PHE A 185 -0.05 4.54 2.07
N ILE A 186 -0.81 5.68 1.99
CA ILE A 186 -2.26 5.66 2.21
C ILE A 186 -2.90 4.70 1.19
N ASP A 187 -2.42 4.73 -0.01
CA ASP A 187 -2.56 3.76 -1.08
C ASP A 187 -1.69 2.53 -0.77
N ASP A 188 -2.26 1.35 -0.40
CA ASP A 188 -3.67 1.18 -0.02
C ASP A 188 -3.77 0.62 1.42
N LYS A 189 -2.75 0.91 2.23
CA LYS A 189 -2.71 0.50 3.65
C LYS A 189 -3.89 1.05 4.45
N ALA A 190 -4.47 2.18 4.03
CA ALA A 190 -5.65 2.71 4.69
C ALA A 190 -6.85 1.75 4.55
N SER A 191 -7.11 1.24 3.36
CA SER A 191 -8.19 0.28 3.13
C SER A 191 -7.92 -1.05 3.83
N ALA A 192 -6.67 -1.51 3.87
CA ALA A 192 -6.30 -2.68 4.65
C ALA A 192 -6.63 -2.51 6.14
N VAL A 193 -6.35 -1.34 6.73
CA VAL A 193 -6.73 -1.01 8.12
C VAL A 193 -8.25 -0.97 8.28
N LEU A 194 -8.99 -0.44 7.31
CA LEU A 194 -10.46 -0.43 7.35
C LEU A 194 -11.05 -1.85 7.33
N LEU A 195 -10.49 -2.75 6.53
CA LEU A 195 -10.91 -4.17 6.52
C LEU A 195 -10.59 -4.87 7.85
N LEU A 196 -9.44 -4.59 8.47
CA LEU A 196 -9.12 -5.08 9.82
C LEU A 196 -10.13 -4.60 10.87
N LEU A 197 -10.50 -3.32 10.82
CA LEU A 197 -11.51 -2.76 11.74
C LEU A 197 -12.90 -3.35 11.50
N LEU A 198 -13.26 -3.62 10.26
CA LEU A 198 -14.50 -4.32 9.91
C LEU A 198 -14.54 -5.72 10.53
N LEU A 199 -13.48 -6.50 10.36
CA LEU A 199 -13.34 -7.84 10.96
C LEU A 199 -13.43 -7.76 12.48
N ARG A 200 -12.72 -6.82 13.10
CA ARG A 200 -12.78 -6.60 14.55
C ARG A 200 -14.18 -6.26 15.03
N TRP A 201 -14.85 -5.33 14.38
CA TRP A 201 -16.22 -4.97 14.71
C TRP A 201 -17.17 -6.16 14.59
N CYS A 202 -17.05 -6.97 13.53
CA CYS A 202 -17.85 -8.18 13.35
C CYS A 202 -17.60 -9.19 14.47
N SER A 203 -16.33 -9.43 14.84
CA SER A 203 -15.98 -10.33 15.93
C SER A 203 -16.56 -9.85 17.28
N GLU A 204 -16.33 -8.60 17.67
CA GLU A 204 -16.79 -8.01 18.92
C GLU A 204 -18.34 -7.96 19.04
N LYS A 205 -19.03 -7.67 17.95
CA LYS A 205 -20.50 -7.59 17.90
C LYS A 205 -21.18 -8.92 17.59
N LYS A 206 -20.39 -9.96 17.28
CA LYS A 206 -20.90 -11.24 16.76
C LYS A 206 -21.82 -11.03 15.54
N ALA A 207 -21.47 -10.05 14.71
CA ALA A 207 -22.21 -9.72 13.52
C ALA A 207 -21.85 -10.74 12.41
N ALA A 208 -22.88 -11.24 11.72
CA ALA A 208 -22.70 -12.17 10.60
C ALA A 208 -22.89 -11.43 9.27
N PHE A 209 -22.09 -11.80 8.29
CA PHE A 209 -22.34 -11.41 6.91
C PHE A 209 -23.55 -12.17 6.35
N ARG A 210 -24.24 -11.56 5.39
CA ARG A 210 -25.35 -12.24 4.72
C ARG A 210 -24.87 -13.47 3.96
N HIS A 211 -23.78 -13.31 3.20
CA HIS A 211 -23.18 -14.38 2.39
C HIS A 211 -21.79 -14.70 2.90
N PRO A 212 -21.27 -15.93 2.70
CA PRO A 212 -19.86 -16.23 2.88
C PRO A 212 -19.02 -15.17 2.19
N THR A 213 -18.11 -14.60 2.94
CA THR A 213 -17.31 -13.46 2.45
C THR A 213 -15.84 -13.78 2.60
N ARG A 214 -15.09 -13.68 1.51
CA ARG A 214 -13.62 -13.74 1.53
C ARG A 214 -13.06 -12.35 1.55
N ILE A 215 -12.16 -12.08 2.48
CA ILE A 215 -11.43 -10.82 2.55
C ILE A 215 -9.99 -11.09 2.20
N TYR A 216 -9.50 -10.38 1.18
CA TYR A 216 -8.14 -10.54 0.69
C TYR A 216 -7.29 -9.32 1.06
N PHE A 217 -6.14 -9.56 1.68
CA PHE A 217 -5.07 -8.58 1.77
C PHE A 217 -4.06 -8.93 0.68
N VAL A 218 -4.18 -8.19 -0.41
CA VAL A 218 -3.50 -8.47 -1.68
C VAL A 218 -2.07 -7.95 -1.66
N VAL A 219 -1.20 -8.58 -2.42
CA VAL A 219 0.18 -8.17 -2.69
C VAL A 219 0.44 -8.16 -4.20
N TYR A 220 1.41 -7.35 -4.66
CA TYR A 220 1.73 -7.11 -6.07
C TYR A 220 0.68 -6.31 -6.87
N GLU A 221 -0.21 -5.56 -6.20
CA GLU A 221 -1.13 -4.65 -6.89
C GLU A 221 -0.34 -3.56 -7.61
N GLU A 222 0.60 -2.90 -6.94
CA GLU A 222 1.43 -1.78 -7.42
C GLU A 222 2.30 -2.11 -8.66
N VAL A 223 2.38 -3.38 -9.01
CA VAL A 223 3.06 -3.89 -10.20
C VAL A 223 2.11 -4.63 -11.15
N GLY A 224 0.79 -4.47 -10.98
CA GLY A 224 -0.25 -4.80 -11.94
C GLY A 224 -0.68 -6.27 -12.00
N HIS A 225 -0.48 -7.06 -10.93
CA HIS A 225 -0.91 -8.45 -10.93
C HIS A 225 -1.36 -8.99 -9.55
N GLY A 226 -1.93 -8.12 -8.70
CA GLY A 226 -2.45 -8.46 -7.37
C GLY A 226 -3.55 -9.51 -7.41
N ALA A 227 -4.62 -9.24 -8.14
CA ALA A 227 -5.80 -10.10 -8.25
C ALA A 227 -5.54 -11.48 -8.88
N SER A 228 -4.37 -11.75 -9.44
CA SER A 228 -4.07 -13.03 -10.10
C SER A 228 -4.08 -14.25 -9.17
N ALA A 229 -4.13 -14.04 -7.85
CA ALA A 229 -4.19 -15.10 -6.84
C ALA A 229 -5.60 -15.36 -6.28
N LEU A 230 -6.62 -14.64 -6.75
CA LEU A 230 -7.97 -14.77 -6.22
C LEU A 230 -8.66 -16.06 -6.64
N ALA A 231 -9.55 -16.58 -5.81
CA ALA A 231 -10.33 -17.77 -6.09
C ALA A 231 -11.31 -17.55 -7.24
N ARG A 232 -11.63 -18.64 -7.98
CA ARG A 232 -12.51 -18.58 -9.16
C ARG A 232 -14.01 -18.74 -8.85
N ASP A 233 -14.34 -19.10 -7.61
CA ASP A 233 -15.70 -19.34 -7.14
C ASP A 233 -16.30 -18.14 -6.38
N ILE A 234 -15.95 -16.94 -6.82
CA ILE A 234 -16.46 -15.68 -6.30
C ILE A 234 -17.55 -15.18 -7.25
N ASP A 235 -18.74 -14.92 -6.72
CA ASP A 235 -19.88 -14.40 -7.49
C ASP A 235 -19.86 -12.87 -7.59
N GLU A 236 -19.41 -12.19 -6.52
CA GLU A 236 -19.30 -10.73 -6.47
C GLU A 236 -17.98 -10.33 -5.81
N PHE A 237 -17.26 -9.43 -6.44
CA PHE A 237 -15.99 -8.93 -5.94
C PHE A 237 -15.99 -7.40 -5.91
N VAL A 238 -15.57 -6.84 -4.77
CA VAL A 238 -15.43 -5.39 -4.58
C VAL A 238 -14.04 -5.10 -4.02
N THR A 239 -13.21 -4.47 -4.80
CA THR A 239 -11.93 -3.93 -4.32
C THR A 239 -12.17 -2.63 -3.56
N VAL A 240 -11.55 -2.49 -2.40
CA VAL A 240 -11.47 -1.23 -1.65
C VAL A 240 -10.07 -0.70 -1.86
N ASP A 241 -9.97 0.44 -2.51
CA ASP A 241 -8.72 1.08 -2.87
C ASP A 241 -8.87 2.60 -2.75
N MET A 242 -7.78 3.35 -2.85
CA MET A 242 -7.83 4.80 -2.70
C MET A 242 -8.62 5.48 -3.82
N GLY A 243 -9.36 6.53 -3.50
CA GLY A 243 -9.98 7.44 -4.48
C GLY A 243 -9.12 8.69 -4.66
N CYS A 244 -8.47 8.82 -5.81
CA CYS A 244 -7.69 10.02 -6.12
C CYS A 244 -8.56 11.27 -6.09
N VAL A 245 -8.01 12.37 -5.56
CA VAL A 245 -8.62 13.70 -5.58
C VAL A 245 -7.86 14.58 -6.58
N GLY A 246 -8.58 15.17 -7.52
CA GLY A 246 -7.93 15.98 -8.54
C GLY A 246 -8.87 16.55 -9.57
N LEU A 247 -8.30 17.07 -10.66
CA LEU A 247 -9.03 17.68 -11.77
C LEU A 247 -10.00 16.66 -12.41
N ASP A 248 -11.23 17.12 -12.68
CA ASP A 248 -12.33 16.35 -13.27
C ASP A 248 -12.83 15.15 -12.42
N LEU A 249 -12.45 15.09 -11.13
CA LEU A 249 -12.96 14.13 -10.16
C LEU A 249 -13.87 14.84 -9.15
N ALA A 250 -14.94 14.16 -8.75
CA ALA A 250 -15.89 14.68 -7.75
C ALA A 250 -15.53 14.26 -6.31
N GLY A 251 -14.61 13.30 -6.16
CA GLY A 251 -14.15 12.75 -4.89
C GLY A 251 -13.45 13.76 -3.99
N SER A 252 -13.51 13.50 -2.69
CA SER A 252 -12.82 14.26 -1.65
C SER A 252 -12.51 13.35 -0.47
N GLU A 253 -11.71 13.85 0.50
CA GLU A 253 -11.41 13.12 1.73
C GLU A 253 -12.63 12.89 2.64
N TYR A 254 -13.78 13.43 2.29
CA TYR A 254 -15.01 13.39 3.09
C TYR A 254 -16.13 12.54 2.45
N ALA A 255 -15.84 11.87 1.34
CA ALA A 255 -16.82 11.09 0.61
C ALA A 255 -16.21 9.76 0.11
N VAL A 256 -17.05 8.74 0.03
CA VAL A 256 -16.66 7.49 -0.63
C VAL A 256 -16.67 7.70 -2.13
N SER A 257 -15.58 7.44 -2.81
CA SER A 257 -15.51 7.41 -4.28
C SER A 257 -15.97 6.04 -4.77
N ILE A 258 -17.06 5.98 -5.51
CA ILE A 258 -17.52 4.77 -6.19
C ILE A 258 -16.99 4.84 -7.61
N CYS A 259 -15.98 4.03 -7.93
CA CYS A 259 -15.38 4.00 -9.24
C CYS A 259 -16.31 3.30 -10.23
N ALA A 260 -16.77 4.04 -11.26
CA ALA A 260 -17.58 3.47 -12.33
C ALA A 260 -16.73 2.95 -13.49
N LYS A 261 -15.51 3.46 -13.64
CA LYS A 261 -14.55 3.08 -14.68
C LYS A 261 -13.14 3.50 -14.28
N ASP A 262 -12.19 2.64 -14.53
CA ASP A 262 -10.76 2.95 -14.47
C ASP A 262 -10.08 2.86 -15.85
N SER A 263 -8.75 2.79 -15.91
CA SER A 263 -7.99 2.63 -17.14
C SER A 263 -8.18 1.26 -17.80
N GLY A 264 -8.52 0.24 -17.04
CA GLY A 264 -8.81 -1.12 -17.52
C GLY A 264 -10.17 -1.28 -18.18
N GLY A 265 -11.13 -0.39 -17.84
CA GLY A 265 -12.48 -0.42 -18.41
C GLY A 265 -13.58 -0.07 -17.40
N PRO A 266 -14.85 -0.15 -17.82
CA PRO A 266 -15.98 0.03 -16.92
C PRO A 266 -16.12 -1.18 -15.98
N TYR A 267 -16.44 -0.88 -14.71
CA TYR A 267 -16.84 -1.89 -13.74
C TYR A 267 -18.27 -2.39 -13.98
N ASP A 268 -18.65 -3.47 -13.31
CA ASP A 268 -19.99 -4.04 -13.46
C ASP A 268 -21.08 -3.00 -13.14
N TYR A 269 -21.99 -2.79 -14.08
CA TYR A 269 -23.01 -1.76 -14.03
C TYR A 269 -24.02 -2.00 -12.89
N GLU A 270 -24.44 -3.26 -12.70
CA GLU A 270 -25.46 -3.59 -11.68
C GLU A 270 -24.87 -3.49 -10.28
N LEU A 271 -23.66 -3.98 -10.06
CA LEU A 271 -22.98 -3.88 -8.78
C LEU A 271 -22.69 -2.41 -8.42
N THR A 272 -22.19 -1.63 -9.37
CA THR A 272 -21.95 -0.18 -9.20
C THR A 272 -23.25 0.54 -8.80
N ASN A 273 -24.37 0.27 -9.48
CA ASN A 273 -25.66 0.88 -9.15
C ASN A 273 -26.16 0.43 -7.76
N ARG A 274 -25.91 -0.80 -7.33
CA ARG A 274 -26.25 -1.26 -5.98
C ARG A 274 -25.44 -0.51 -4.91
N LEU A 275 -24.14 -0.30 -5.13
CA LEU A 275 -23.30 0.48 -4.21
C LEU A 275 -23.81 1.92 -4.09
N ILE A 276 -24.16 2.58 -5.21
CA ILE A 276 -24.77 3.91 -5.24
C ILE A 276 -26.11 3.91 -4.47
N ALA A 277 -26.95 2.91 -4.69
CA ALA A 277 -28.24 2.79 -4.00
C ALA A 277 -28.06 2.59 -2.48
N LEU A 278 -27.06 1.82 -2.06
CA LEU A 278 -26.73 1.64 -0.65
C LEU A 278 -26.23 2.95 -0.02
N ALA A 279 -25.35 3.68 -0.70
CA ALA A 279 -24.87 4.96 -0.22
C ALA A 279 -26.02 5.95 -0.02
N LYS A 280 -26.96 6.06 -1.00
CA LYS A 280 -28.18 6.87 -0.90
C LYS A 280 -29.08 6.43 0.27
N LYS A 281 -29.35 5.14 0.38
CA LYS A 281 -30.22 4.57 1.42
C LYS A 281 -29.71 4.87 2.82
N HIS A 282 -28.39 4.88 3.01
CA HIS A 282 -27.77 5.09 4.30
C HIS A 282 -27.26 6.52 4.50
N GLU A 283 -27.60 7.43 3.58
CA GLU A 283 -27.20 8.85 3.63
C GLU A 283 -25.67 9.03 3.78
N LEU A 284 -24.89 8.15 3.14
CA LEU A 284 -23.43 8.24 3.14
C LEU A 284 -22.98 9.30 2.11
N PRO A 285 -22.04 10.17 2.47
CA PRO A 285 -21.39 11.00 1.48
C PRO A 285 -20.68 10.12 0.45
N TYR A 286 -20.99 10.28 -0.83
CA TYR A 286 -20.36 9.52 -1.91
C TYR A 286 -20.25 10.36 -3.18
N THR A 287 -19.33 9.96 -4.04
CA THR A 287 -19.20 10.44 -5.41
C THR A 287 -19.14 9.25 -6.37
N VAL A 288 -19.34 9.50 -7.65
CA VAL A 288 -19.09 8.53 -8.72
C VAL A 288 -18.00 9.09 -9.59
N ASP A 289 -16.90 8.38 -9.68
CA ASP A 289 -15.69 8.86 -10.34
C ASP A 289 -15.26 7.94 -11.49
N ILE A 290 -14.50 8.51 -12.43
CA ILE A 290 -13.85 7.82 -13.54
C ILE A 290 -12.37 8.16 -13.49
N PHE A 291 -11.52 7.16 -13.40
CA PHE A 291 -10.07 7.31 -13.30
C PHE A 291 -9.37 6.87 -14.61
N PRO A 292 -9.12 7.79 -15.57
CA PRO A 292 -8.61 7.39 -16.89
C PRO A 292 -7.16 6.88 -16.88
N PHE A 293 -6.37 7.18 -15.85
CA PHE A 293 -4.95 6.85 -15.74
C PHE A 293 -4.61 5.97 -14.54
N TYR A 294 -5.59 5.50 -13.83
CA TYR A 294 -5.49 4.63 -12.66
C TYR A 294 -6.13 3.29 -12.98
N GLY A 295 -5.61 2.21 -12.40
CA GLY A 295 -6.21 0.88 -12.45
C GLY A 295 -5.97 0.19 -11.13
N SER A 296 -6.97 -0.58 -10.69
CA SER A 296 -6.93 -1.41 -9.47
C SER A 296 -7.21 -2.87 -9.82
N ASP A 297 -7.10 -3.75 -8.83
CA ASP A 297 -7.37 -5.19 -8.94
C ASP A 297 -8.82 -5.53 -9.36
#